data_a11b38107d6046ef30bf102727016ee8
#
_entry.id   a11b38107d6046ef30bf102727016ee8
#
_cell.length_a   1.000
_cell.length_b   1.000
_cell.length_c   1.000
_cell.angle_alpha   90.00
_cell.angle_beta   90.00
_cell.angle_gamma   90.00
#
_symmetry.space_group_name_H-M   'P 1'
#
loop_
_entity.id
_entity.type
_entity.pdbx_description
1 polymer ?
#
loop_
_entity_poly.entity_id
_entity_poly.type
_entity_poly.pdbx_seq_one_letter_code
_entity_poly.pdbx_strand_id
1 'polypeptide(L)'
;MSSRCRGGYPFLLVLPLLIGCVHSALPPPAQAEATKPGLEDRQDALLGELADCESGNDPNPDRSGYIGRYQFSTATVIAFVRERDGRTITPAEARSIARDDAQAGALARYMIFERGGYSHWPACSRKLRIPAKVAELKRA
;
A
#
# COMPACT_ATOMS: atom_id res chain seq x y z
N MET A 1 4.26 45.21 17.54
CA MET A 1 4.91 45.99 18.63
C MET A 1 6.23 46.48 18.11
N SER A 2 6.34 47.82 17.99
CA SER A 2 7.48 48.51 17.42
C SER A 2 8.63 48.62 18.42
N SER A 3 9.85 48.44 17.96
CA SER A 3 11.03 48.93 18.68
C SER A 3 11.90 49.75 17.74
N ARG A 4 11.89 51.04 18.01
CA ARG A 4 12.75 52.08 17.39
C ARG A 4 14.11 52.06 18.05
N CYS A 5 15.19 52.03 17.30
CA CYS A 5 16.51 52.41 17.76
C CYS A 5 16.85 53.80 17.22
N ARG A 6 17.00 54.78 18.14
CA ARG A 6 17.64 56.08 17.94
C ARG A 6 19.05 56.00 18.52
N GLY A 7 20.02 56.55 17.86
CA GLY A 7 21.36 56.74 18.44
C GLY A 7 22.30 57.42 17.45
N GLY A 8 22.76 58.60 17.84
CA GLY A 8 23.43 59.65 17.14
C GLY A 8 24.86 59.36 16.68
N TYR A 9 25.30 60.21 15.75
CA TYR A 9 26.65 60.32 15.18
C TYR A 9 27.64 60.86 16.19
N PRO A 10 28.99 60.53 16.03
CA PRO A 10 29.83 61.44 15.25
C PRO A 10 30.85 60.71 14.32
N PHE A 11 31.15 61.41 13.27
CA PHE A 11 32.23 61.32 12.30
C PHE A 11 33.52 60.60 12.76
N LEU A 12 33.87 59.51 12.07
CA LEU A 12 35.25 59.09 11.91
C LEU A 12 35.40 58.31 10.62
N LEU A 13 36.30 58.79 9.76
CA LEU A 13 36.70 58.19 8.49
C LEU A 13 37.16 56.76 8.70
N VAL A 14 36.48 55.78 8.15
CA VAL A 14 36.96 54.39 8.05
C VAL A 14 36.59 53.83 6.67
N LEU A 15 37.62 53.41 5.99
CA LEU A 15 37.77 52.69 4.75
C LEU A 15 36.62 51.69 4.48
N PRO A 16 36.05 51.59 3.27
CA PRO A 16 35.02 50.60 2.97
C PRO A 16 35.62 49.22 2.83
N LEU A 17 35.55 48.41 3.90
CA LEU A 17 35.66 46.95 3.77
C LEU A 17 34.38 46.45 3.06
N LEU A 18 34.56 46.01 1.83
CA LEU A 18 33.49 45.28 1.09
C LEU A 18 33.27 43.92 1.79
N ILE A 19 32.37 43.88 2.73
CA ILE A 19 31.86 42.63 3.29
C ILE A 19 30.83 42.12 2.25
N GLY A 20 31.31 41.24 1.36
CA GLY A 20 30.45 40.51 0.46
C GLY A 20 29.50 39.61 1.30
N CYS A 21 28.21 39.98 1.32
CA CYS A 21 27.18 39.08 1.83
C CYS A 21 27.14 37.82 0.92
N VAL A 22 27.82 36.76 1.33
CA VAL A 22 27.64 35.44 0.72
C VAL A 22 26.24 34.98 1.10
N HIS A 23 25.29 35.19 0.19
CA HIS A 23 23.99 34.53 0.29
C HIS A 23 24.22 33.04 0.04
N SER A 24 24.36 32.27 1.12
CA SER A 24 24.26 30.80 1.04
C SER A 24 22.82 30.46 0.66
N ALA A 25 22.56 30.37 -0.64
CA ALA A 25 21.32 29.79 -1.12
C ALA A 25 21.31 28.33 -0.67
N LEU A 26 20.38 27.98 0.21
CA LEU A 26 20.08 26.57 0.52
C LEU A 26 19.77 25.85 -0.80
N PRO A 27 20.38 24.67 -1.06
CA PRO A 27 20.01 23.90 -2.22
C PRO A 27 18.50 23.60 -2.17
N PRO A 28 17.79 23.65 -3.30
CA PRO A 28 16.39 23.27 -3.34
C PRO A 28 16.24 21.85 -2.78
N PRO A 29 15.14 21.55 -2.03
CA PRO A 29 14.91 20.19 -1.52
C PRO A 29 14.97 19.25 -2.71
N ALA A 30 15.82 18.21 -2.60
CA ALA A 30 15.93 17.17 -3.60
C ALA A 30 14.52 16.64 -3.85
N GLN A 31 14.01 16.84 -5.08
CA GLN A 31 12.76 16.26 -5.51
C GLN A 31 12.98 14.75 -5.43
N ALA A 32 12.29 14.07 -4.49
CA ALA A 32 12.28 12.62 -4.43
C ALA A 32 11.74 12.15 -5.78
N GLU A 33 12.61 11.63 -6.63
CA GLU A 33 12.20 10.96 -7.86
C GLU A 33 11.23 9.85 -7.45
N ALA A 34 10.01 9.91 -7.94
CA ALA A 34 8.99 8.91 -7.68
C ALA A 34 9.50 7.57 -8.24
N THR A 35 10.08 6.76 -7.37
CA THR A 35 10.57 5.42 -7.72
C THR A 35 9.40 4.62 -8.26
N LYS A 36 9.54 4.04 -9.45
CA LYS A 36 8.52 3.19 -10.06
C LYS A 36 8.15 2.07 -9.08
N PRO A 37 6.85 1.82 -8.80
CA PRO A 37 6.42 0.80 -7.84
C PRO A 37 7.05 -0.56 -8.14
N GLY A 38 7.55 -1.23 -7.11
CA GLY A 38 8.09 -2.58 -7.20
C GLY A 38 7.04 -3.62 -7.61
N LEU A 39 7.47 -4.83 -7.89
CA LEU A 39 6.55 -5.92 -8.23
C LEU A 39 5.57 -6.20 -7.08
N GLU A 40 6.07 -6.23 -5.87
CA GLU A 40 5.25 -6.46 -4.67
C GLU A 40 4.20 -5.37 -4.47
N ASP A 41 4.58 -4.10 -4.59
CA ASP A 41 3.64 -2.97 -4.49
C ASP A 41 2.51 -3.07 -5.51
N ARG A 42 2.83 -3.50 -6.73
CA ARG A 42 1.83 -3.68 -7.80
C ARG A 42 0.91 -4.88 -7.55
N GLN A 43 1.45 -5.94 -6.94
CA GLN A 43 0.66 -7.08 -6.50
C GLN A 43 -0.27 -6.69 -5.35
N ASP A 44 0.22 -5.94 -4.38
CA ASP A 44 -0.58 -5.45 -3.25
C ASP A 44 -1.69 -4.50 -3.71
N ALA A 45 -1.40 -3.63 -4.67
CA ALA A 45 -2.41 -2.78 -5.28
C ALA A 45 -3.53 -3.60 -5.95
N LEU A 46 -3.19 -4.65 -6.69
CA LEU A 46 -4.18 -5.53 -7.31
C LEU A 46 -5.02 -6.30 -6.28
N LEU A 47 -4.39 -6.75 -5.19
CA LEU A 47 -5.10 -7.40 -4.07
C LEU A 47 -6.01 -6.42 -3.35
N GLY A 48 -5.61 -5.17 -3.19
CA GLY A 48 -6.44 -4.10 -2.66
C GLY A 48 -7.69 -3.86 -3.52
N GLU A 49 -7.51 -3.70 -4.84
CA GLU A 49 -8.63 -3.56 -5.78
C GLU A 49 -9.62 -4.75 -5.70
N LEU A 50 -9.10 -5.98 -5.54
CA LEU A 50 -9.95 -7.16 -5.39
C LEU A 50 -10.75 -7.10 -4.09
N ALA A 51 -10.10 -6.81 -2.97
CA ALA A 51 -10.74 -6.70 -1.66
C ALA A 51 -11.85 -5.64 -1.67
N ASP A 52 -11.56 -4.47 -2.26
CA ASP A 52 -12.54 -3.38 -2.39
C ASP A 52 -13.72 -3.78 -3.29
N CYS A 53 -13.48 -4.54 -4.34
CA CYS A 53 -14.53 -5.05 -5.20
C CYS A 53 -15.43 -6.08 -4.50
N GLU A 54 -14.88 -6.95 -3.65
CA GLU A 54 -15.59 -8.03 -2.95
C GLU A 54 -16.35 -7.53 -1.72
N SER A 55 -15.71 -6.68 -0.91
CA SER A 55 -16.28 -6.19 0.35
C SER A 55 -16.92 -4.80 0.27
N GLY A 56 -16.57 -4.00 -0.74
CA GLY A 56 -17.04 -2.62 -0.88
C GLY A 56 -16.53 -1.70 0.23
N ASN A 57 -15.36 -1.99 0.81
CA ASN A 57 -14.79 -1.28 1.96
C ASN A 57 -15.66 -1.31 3.23
N ASP A 58 -16.52 -2.33 3.36
CA ASP A 58 -17.33 -2.54 4.55
C ASP A 58 -16.43 -2.89 5.74
N PRO A 59 -16.52 -2.19 6.88
CA PRO A 59 -15.73 -2.51 8.08
C PRO A 59 -16.12 -3.85 8.73
N ASN A 60 -17.30 -4.39 8.41
CA ASN A 60 -17.75 -5.71 8.83
C ASN A 60 -18.27 -6.52 7.64
N PRO A 61 -17.37 -6.99 6.77
CA PRO A 61 -17.72 -7.53 5.45
C PRO A 61 -18.28 -8.94 5.45
N ASP A 62 -18.49 -9.58 6.61
CA ASP A 62 -19.03 -10.95 6.66
C ASP A 62 -20.46 -11.01 6.13
N ARG A 63 -20.70 -11.81 5.06
CA ARG A 63 -22.01 -11.91 4.38
C ARG A 63 -22.30 -13.33 3.93
N SER A 64 -23.48 -13.86 4.33
CA SER A 64 -24.02 -15.11 3.75
C SER A 64 -23.02 -16.28 3.65
N GLY A 65 -22.16 -16.45 4.66
CA GLY A 65 -21.14 -17.52 4.68
C GLY A 65 -19.81 -17.16 4.04
N TYR A 66 -19.67 -15.95 3.52
CA TYR A 66 -18.41 -15.35 3.06
C TYR A 66 -17.85 -14.42 4.13
N ILE A 67 -16.52 -14.41 4.28
CA ILE A 67 -15.84 -13.86 5.43
C ILE A 67 -14.71 -12.92 5.01
N GLY A 68 -14.61 -11.79 5.71
CA GLY A 68 -13.52 -10.84 5.57
C GLY A 68 -13.51 -10.10 4.25
N ARG A 69 -12.53 -9.24 4.08
CA ARG A 69 -12.45 -8.33 2.93
C ARG A 69 -12.35 -9.02 1.56
N TYR A 70 -11.85 -10.25 1.52
CA TYR A 70 -11.76 -11.06 0.30
C TYR A 70 -12.95 -11.98 0.09
N GLN A 71 -13.97 -11.95 0.96
CA GLN A 71 -15.17 -12.77 0.90
C GLN A 71 -14.85 -14.27 0.73
N PHE A 72 -13.96 -14.78 1.58
CA PHE A 72 -13.61 -16.20 1.58
C PHE A 72 -14.70 -17.08 2.15
N SER A 73 -14.94 -18.23 1.54
CA SER A 73 -15.63 -19.32 2.23
C SER A 73 -14.67 -20.04 3.19
N THR A 74 -15.19 -20.56 4.30
CA THR A 74 -14.40 -21.35 5.24
C THR A 74 -13.72 -22.55 4.56
N ALA A 75 -14.42 -23.21 3.63
CA ALA A 75 -13.89 -24.36 2.87
C ALA A 75 -12.71 -23.93 1.99
N THR A 76 -12.78 -22.79 1.34
CA THR A 76 -11.68 -22.24 0.53
C THR A 76 -10.44 -22.00 1.38
N VAL A 77 -10.60 -21.36 2.55
CA VAL A 77 -9.45 -21.09 3.45
C VAL A 77 -8.81 -22.39 3.92
N ILE A 78 -9.60 -23.39 4.35
CA ILE A 78 -9.07 -24.69 4.79
C ILE A 78 -8.28 -25.36 3.66
N ALA A 79 -8.83 -25.39 2.44
CA ALA A 79 -8.18 -26.03 1.30
C ALA A 79 -6.83 -25.37 0.95
N PHE A 80 -6.79 -24.04 0.85
CA PHE A 80 -5.57 -23.33 0.45
C PHE A 80 -4.53 -23.20 1.55
N VAL A 81 -4.92 -23.17 2.83
CA VAL A 81 -3.98 -23.30 3.95
C VAL A 81 -3.35 -24.67 3.96
N ARG A 82 -4.15 -25.73 3.72
CA ARG A 82 -3.60 -27.09 3.61
C ARG A 82 -2.62 -27.23 2.44
N GLU A 83 -2.96 -26.63 1.31
CA GLU A 83 -2.10 -26.67 0.11
C GLU A 83 -0.81 -25.87 0.30
N ARG A 84 -0.88 -24.65 0.83
CA ARG A 84 0.25 -23.76 1.01
C ARG A 84 1.17 -24.18 2.16
N ASP A 85 0.57 -24.51 3.32
CA ASP A 85 1.29 -24.70 4.59
C ASP A 85 1.40 -26.17 5.01
N GLY A 86 0.75 -27.09 4.30
CA GLY A 86 0.73 -28.53 4.64
C GLY A 86 -0.02 -28.86 5.93
N ARG A 87 -0.77 -27.92 6.52
CA ARG A 87 -1.46 -28.09 7.81
C ARG A 87 -2.98 -28.12 7.65
N THR A 88 -3.64 -28.92 8.49
CA THR A 88 -5.09 -28.92 8.60
C THR A 88 -5.49 -27.92 9.69
N ILE A 89 -6.52 -27.11 9.40
CA ILE A 89 -7.08 -26.14 10.31
C ILE A 89 -8.57 -26.39 10.54
N THR A 90 -9.06 -25.92 11.69
CA THR A 90 -10.49 -25.96 12.01
C THR A 90 -11.29 -24.89 11.27
N PRO A 91 -12.63 -25.03 11.15
CA PRO A 91 -13.47 -23.97 10.63
C PRO A 91 -13.39 -22.65 11.42
N ALA A 92 -13.11 -22.71 12.73
CA ALA A 92 -12.95 -21.52 13.57
C ALA A 92 -11.64 -20.79 13.20
N GLU A 93 -10.52 -21.50 13.07
CA GLU A 93 -9.25 -20.94 12.62
C GLU A 93 -9.36 -20.36 11.19
N ALA A 94 -10.07 -21.06 10.30
CA ALA A 94 -10.28 -20.55 8.95
C ALA A 94 -11.03 -19.22 8.92
N ARG A 95 -12.04 -19.04 9.79
CA ARG A 95 -12.73 -17.77 9.96
C ARG A 95 -11.81 -16.69 10.54
N SER A 96 -10.95 -17.04 11.49
CA SER A 96 -9.98 -16.10 12.05
C SER A 96 -9.00 -15.61 10.97
N ILE A 97 -8.45 -16.52 10.18
CA ILE A 97 -7.55 -16.20 9.07
C ILE A 97 -8.25 -15.28 8.04
N ALA A 98 -9.50 -15.58 7.69
CA ALA A 98 -10.25 -14.79 6.71
C ALA A 98 -10.56 -13.36 7.17
N ARG A 99 -10.66 -13.12 8.49
CA ARG A 99 -10.90 -11.79 9.08
C ARG A 99 -9.62 -11.00 9.35
N ASP A 100 -8.50 -11.67 9.47
CA ASP A 100 -7.21 -11.03 9.66
C ASP A 100 -6.67 -10.52 8.31
N ASP A 101 -6.55 -9.22 8.13
CA ASP A 101 -6.18 -8.61 6.85
C ASP A 101 -4.84 -9.08 6.32
N ALA A 102 -3.85 -9.30 7.19
CA ALA A 102 -2.52 -9.75 6.77
C ALA A 102 -2.55 -11.21 6.32
N GLN A 103 -3.20 -12.10 7.09
CA GLN A 103 -3.29 -13.52 6.74
C GLN A 103 -4.19 -13.75 5.53
N ALA A 104 -5.31 -13.05 5.44
CA ALA A 104 -6.21 -13.12 4.29
C ALA A 104 -5.53 -12.59 3.02
N GLY A 105 -4.78 -11.48 3.12
CA GLY A 105 -3.99 -10.92 2.03
C GLY A 105 -2.90 -11.88 1.55
N ALA A 106 -2.15 -12.49 2.48
CA ALA A 106 -1.14 -13.49 2.15
C ALA A 106 -1.74 -14.73 1.47
N LEU A 107 -2.94 -15.15 1.90
CA LEU A 107 -3.64 -16.27 1.28
C LEU A 107 -4.15 -15.91 -0.13
N ALA A 108 -4.74 -14.73 -0.29
CA ALA A 108 -5.18 -14.23 -1.60
C ALA A 108 -4.02 -14.09 -2.58
N ARG A 109 -2.87 -13.60 -2.10
CA ARG A 109 -1.62 -13.51 -2.89
C ARG A 109 -1.20 -14.88 -3.40
N TYR A 110 -1.09 -15.88 -2.53
CA TYR A 110 -0.78 -17.25 -2.90
C TYR A 110 -1.76 -17.79 -3.95
N MET A 111 -3.08 -17.66 -3.70
CA MET A 111 -4.11 -18.14 -4.60
C MET A 111 -4.00 -17.51 -6.00
N ILE A 112 -3.79 -16.19 -6.09
CA ILE A 112 -3.81 -15.47 -7.36
C ILE A 112 -2.51 -15.63 -8.12
N PHE A 113 -1.36 -15.38 -7.48
CA PHE A 113 -0.09 -15.27 -8.19
C PHE A 113 0.63 -16.60 -8.35
N GLU A 114 0.42 -17.55 -7.44
CA GLU A 114 1.08 -18.85 -7.49
C GLU A 114 0.16 -19.94 -8.08
N ARG A 115 -1.14 -19.91 -7.75
CA ARG A 115 -2.08 -20.95 -8.15
C ARG A 115 -3.01 -20.57 -9.32
N GLY A 116 -3.09 -19.29 -9.68
CA GLY A 116 -4.01 -18.82 -10.71
C GLY A 116 -5.49 -18.97 -10.31
N GLY A 117 -5.76 -18.95 -9.00
CA GLY A 117 -7.06 -19.24 -8.41
C GLY A 117 -8.07 -18.09 -8.47
N TYR A 118 -7.99 -17.20 -9.46
CA TYR A 118 -8.90 -16.07 -9.62
C TYR A 118 -10.35 -16.47 -9.93
N SER A 119 -10.61 -17.73 -10.25
CA SER A 119 -11.97 -18.28 -10.39
C SER A 119 -12.76 -18.30 -9.08
N HIS A 120 -12.09 -18.16 -7.93
CA HIS A 120 -12.77 -18.03 -6.63
C HIS A 120 -13.50 -16.69 -6.48
N TRP A 121 -13.16 -15.70 -7.30
CA TRP A 121 -13.80 -14.38 -7.35
C TRP A 121 -14.31 -14.05 -8.77
N PRO A 122 -15.29 -14.79 -9.30
CA PRO A 122 -15.61 -14.76 -10.73
C PRO A 122 -16.10 -13.39 -11.21
N ALA A 123 -16.86 -12.66 -10.39
CA ALA A 123 -17.38 -11.35 -10.74
C ALA A 123 -16.30 -10.27 -10.73
N CYS A 124 -15.58 -10.13 -9.61
CA CYS A 124 -14.52 -9.15 -9.45
C CYS A 124 -13.32 -9.46 -10.34
N SER A 125 -12.97 -10.74 -10.52
CA SER A 125 -11.92 -11.16 -11.42
C SER A 125 -12.13 -10.70 -12.86
N ARG A 126 -13.36 -10.82 -13.37
CA ARG A 126 -13.73 -10.30 -14.70
C ARG A 126 -13.73 -8.77 -14.73
N LYS A 127 -14.39 -8.13 -13.75
CA LYS A 127 -14.47 -6.66 -13.66
C LYS A 127 -13.10 -6.00 -13.66
N LEU A 128 -12.17 -6.54 -12.88
CA LEU A 128 -10.83 -6.01 -12.69
C LEU A 128 -9.80 -6.55 -13.70
N ARG A 129 -10.20 -7.49 -14.56
CA ARG A 129 -9.33 -8.16 -15.53
C ARG A 129 -8.11 -8.82 -14.90
N ILE A 130 -8.30 -9.47 -13.73
CA ILE A 130 -7.20 -10.03 -12.92
C ILE A 130 -6.28 -10.95 -13.74
N PRO A 131 -6.76 -11.91 -14.56
CA PRO A 131 -5.88 -12.78 -15.32
C PRO A 131 -4.91 -12.02 -16.23
N ALA A 132 -5.37 -10.93 -16.88
CA ALA A 132 -4.53 -10.12 -17.75
C ALA A 132 -3.48 -9.32 -16.94
N LYS A 133 -3.89 -8.71 -15.84
CA LYS A 133 -2.97 -7.98 -14.94
C LYS A 133 -1.90 -8.90 -14.34
N VAL A 134 -2.29 -10.11 -13.90
CA VAL A 134 -1.33 -11.11 -13.40
C VAL A 134 -0.34 -11.53 -14.47
N ALA A 135 -0.80 -11.75 -15.71
CA ALA A 135 0.08 -12.08 -16.82
C ALA A 135 1.05 -10.93 -17.15
N GLU A 136 0.62 -9.68 -17.02
CA GLU A 136 1.49 -8.50 -17.17
C GLU A 136 2.54 -8.42 -16.06
N LEU A 137 2.13 -8.59 -14.79
CA LEU A 137 3.03 -8.58 -13.65
C LEU A 137 4.12 -9.67 -13.71
N LYS A 138 3.79 -10.84 -14.29
CA LYS A 138 4.77 -11.93 -14.48
C LYS A 138 5.79 -11.68 -15.59
N ARG A 139 5.55 -10.71 -16.48
CA ARG A 139 6.47 -10.34 -17.59
C ARG A 139 7.36 -9.14 -17.28
N ALA A 140 7.08 -8.43 -16.21
CA ALA A 140 7.77 -7.20 -15.81
C ALA A 140 8.96 -7.46 -14.89
#